data_73fe5e4615188b3c2b6a8ad715cfaf21
#
_entry.id   73fe5e4615188b3c2b6a8ad715cfaf21
#
_cell.length_a   1.000
_cell.length_b   1.000
_cell.length_c   1.000
_cell.angle_alpha   90.00
_cell.angle_beta   90.00
_cell.angle_gamma   90.00
#
_symmetry.space_group_name_H-M   'P 1'
#
loop_
_entity.id
_entity.type
_entity.pdbx_description
1 polymer ?
#
loop_
_entity_poly.entity_id
_entity_poly.type
_entity_poly.pdbx_seq_one_letter_code
_entity_poly.pdbx_strand_id
1 'polypeptide(L)'
;MLAKEIKRGHIVNYNGAPCMIETVNVQSPSARGAATFYKFRARNLSTKQKVDITLRGGESLDEADFERRAVKYIYSDAGEMHFLDQQDYNQYSLPKEDLEEEVKYISEELDGMQALIYNDRCIGVQLPLTVELKVTQCDPGIKGASATARTKPATLETGLIVQVPEYLTQGEVVKVDTRTGEYLSRA
;
A
#
# COMPACT_ATOMS: atom_id res chain seq x y z
N MET A 1 16.53 -1.48 12.61
CA MET A 1 15.14 -1.43 13.10
C MET A 1 14.88 -2.65 13.94
N LEU A 2 14.45 -2.50 15.23
CA LEU A 2 14.16 -3.64 16.10
C LEU A 2 12.89 -4.38 15.64
N ALA A 3 12.79 -5.68 15.89
CA ALA A 3 11.66 -6.51 15.50
C ALA A 3 10.28 -5.94 15.91
N LYS A 4 10.19 -5.32 17.11
CA LYS A 4 8.97 -4.67 17.61
C LYS A 4 8.57 -3.38 16.87
N GLU A 5 9.48 -2.77 16.13
CA GLU A 5 9.29 -1.51 15.41
C GLU A 5 8.92 -1.74 13.94
N ILE A 6 9.18 -2.95 13.45
CA ILE A 6 8.90 -3.33 12.07
C ILE A 6 7.39 -3.47 11.88
N LYS A 7 6.84 -2.74 10.90
CA LYS A 7 5.41 -2.71 10.56
C LYS A 7 5.21 -3.08 9.10
N ARG A 8 3.97 -3.37 8.73
CA ARG A 8 3.58 -3.52 7.32
C ARG A 8 4.00 -2.30 6.51
N GLY A 9 4.55 -2.53 5.33
CA GLY A 9 5.04 -1.50 4.41
C GLY A 9 6.48 -1.05 4.66
N HIS A 10 7.12 -1.48 5.77
CA HIS A 10 8.55 -1.24 5.94
C HIS A 10 9.36 -2.13 4.98
N ILE A 11 10.45 -1.56 4.46
CA ILE A 11 11.38 -2.28 3.59
C ILE A 11 12.68 -2.50 4.35
N VAL A 12 13.00 -3.77 4.57
CA VAL A 12 14.16 -4.21 5.35
C VAL A 12 15.13 -4.97 4.46
N ASN A 13 16.42 -4.94 4.83
CA ASN A 13 17.42 -5.78 4.19
C ASN A 13 17.38 -7.18 4.84
N TYR A 14 17.06 -8.19 4.05
CA TYR A 14 17.10 -9.58 4.48
C TYR A 14 17.87 -10.42 3.47
N ASN A 15 18.94 -11.07 3.94
CA ASN A 15 19.86 -11.85 3.10
C ASN A 15 20.45 -11.05 1.92
N GLY A 16 20.73 -9.75 2.13
CA GLY A 16 21.30 -8.88 1.11
C GLY A 16 20.32 -8.37 0.06
N ALA A 17 19.01 -8.56 0.27
CA ALA A 17 17.99 -8.10 -0.65
C ALA A 17 16.91 -7.25 0.05
N PRO A 18 16.34 -6.22 -0.62
CA PRO A 18 15.26 -5.42 -0.08
C PRO A 18 13.97 -6.23 -0.05
N CYS A 19 13.39 -6.35 1.15
CA CYS A 19 12.16 -7.09 1.39
C CYS A 19 11.10 -6.19 2.01
N MET A 20 9.95 -6.05 1.35
CA MET A 20 8.82 -5.29 1.87
C MET A 20 7.97 -6.17 2.79
N ILE A 21 7.68 -5.70 3.99
CA ILE A 21 6.87 -6.42 4.98
C ILE A 21 5.39 -6.31 4.60
N GLU A 22 4.77 -7.44 4.28
CA GLU A 22 3.34 -7.55 3.95
C GLU A 22 2.47 -7.79 5.18
N THR A 23 2.91 -8.66 6.11
CA THR A 23 2.17 -8.96 7.35
C THR A 23 3.11 -9.12 8.53
N VAL A 24 2.60 -8.80 9.71
CA VAL A 24 3.29 -8.94 10.99
C VAL A 24 2.42 -9.75 11.94
N ASN A 25 2.95 -10.84 12.45
CA ASN A 25 2.33 -11.68 13.47
C ASN A 25 3.21 -11.73 14.72
N VAL A 26 2.64 -11.36 15.86
CA VAL A 26 3.34 -11.37 17.15
C VAL A 26 2.90 -12.57 17.97
N GLN A 27 3.84 -13.43 18.33
CA GLN A 27 3.60 -14.56 19.21
C GLN A 27 4.17 -14.27 20.61
N SER A 28 3.28 -13.96 21.53
CA SER A 28 3.64 -13.77 22.93
C SER A 28 3.92 -15.13 23.61
N PRO A 29 4.90 -15.21 24.52
CA PRO A 29 5.21 -16.45 25.22
C PRO A 29 4.10 -16.84 26.18
N SER A 30 3.81 -18.14 26.23
CA SER A 30 2.88 -18.71 27.22
C SER A 30 3.55 -19.05 28.56
N ALA A 31 4.88 -19.03 28.65
CA ALA A 31 5.65 -19.36 29.85
C ALA A 31 6.50 -18.18 30.33
N ARG A 32 6.70 -18.07 31.65
CA ARG A 32 7.57 -17.06 32.27
C ARG A 32 9.00 -17.22 31.73
N GLY A 33 9.57 -16.13 31.17
CA GLY A 33 10.94 -16.10 30.65
C GLY A 33 11.11 -16.53 29.18
N ALA A 34 10.05 -16.93 28.48
CA ALA A 34 10.14 -17.21 27.05
C ALA A 34 10.15 -15.90 26.22
N ALA A 35 10.87 -15.91 25.10
CA ALA A 35 11.00 -14.76 24.23
C ALA A 35 9.75 -14.56 23.37
N THR A 36 9.39 -13.29 23.13
CA THR A 36 8.39 -12.94 22.11
C THR A 36 8.98 -13.17 20.73
N PHE A 37 8.23 -13.81 19.84
CA PHE A 37 8.60 -13.99 18.45
C PHE A 37 7.76 -13.10 17.55
N TYR A 38 8.42 -12.48 16.58
CA TYR A 38 7.81 -11.69 15.52
C TYR A 38 7.96 -12.46 14.20
N LYS A 39 6.85 -12.84 13.62
CA LYS A 39 6.81 -13.51 12.31
C LYS A 39 6.34 -12.52 11.27
N PHE A 40 7.17 -12.31 10.28
CA PHE A 40 6.90 -11.41 9.18
C PHE A 40 6.75 -12.22 7.89
N ARG A 41 5.70 -11.97 7.14
CA ARG A 41 5.66 -12.32 5.73
C ARG A 41 6.10 -11.11 4.94
N ALA A 42 7.13 -11.27 4.13
CA ALA A 42 7.73 -10.23 3.34
C ALA A 42 7.79 -10.64 1.87
N ARG A 43 7.86 -9.67 0.98
CA ARG A 43 8.10 -9.87 -0.44
C ARG A 43 9.48 -9.31 -0.78
N ASN A 44 10.34 -10.14 -1.33
CA ASN A 44 11.61 -9.70 -1.89
C ASN A 44 11.33 -8.84 -3.13
N LEU A 45 11.72 -7.57 -3.11
CA LEU A 45 11.41 -6.62 -4.17
C LEU A 45 12.20 -6.83 -5.45
N SER A 46 13.35 -7.52 -5.35
CA SER A 46 14.18 -7.85 -6.52
C SER A 46 13.72 -9.12 -7.24
N THR A 47 13.34 -10.16 -6.49
CA THR A 47 12.95 -11.47 -7.05
C THR A 47 11.44 -11.71 -7.05
N LYS A 48 10.67 -10.81 -6.39
CA LYS A 48 9.21 -10.89 -6.18
C LYS A 48 8.74 -12.10 -5.36
N GLN A 49 9.64 -12.90 -4.86
CA GLN A 49 9.33 -14.07 -4.04
C GLN A 49 8.88 -13.68 -2.64
N LYS A 50 7.94 -14.45 -2.10
CA LYS A 50 7.52 -14.33 -0.70
C LYS A 50 8.55 -14.97 0.21
N VAL A 51 8.87 -14.29 1.30
CA VAL A 51 9.87 -14.73 2.30
C VAL A 51 9.24 -14.63 3.68
N ASP A 52 9.37 -15.69 4.47
CA ASP A 52 8.95 -15.69 5.87
C ASP A 52 10.19 -15.42 6.75
N ILE A 53 10.10 -14.39 7.59
CA ILE A 53 11.17 -13.95 8.49
C ILE A 53 10.67 -14.12 9.92
N THR A 54 11.45 -14.76 10.77
CA THR A 54 11.13 -14.90 12.20
C THR A 54 12.25 -14.30 13.03
N LEU A 55 11.90 -13.35 13.89
CA LEU A 55 12.83 -12.68 14.80
C LEU A 55 12.38 -12.83 16.24
N ARG A 56 13.34 -12.87 17.16
CA ARG A 56 13.09 -12.70 18.61
C ARG A 56 12.96 -11.21 18.93
N GLY A 57 12.29 -10.87 20.01
CA GLY A 57 11.98 -9.48 20.37
C GLY A 57 13.18 -8.54 20.53
N GLY A 58 14.38 -9.07 20.73
CA GLY A 58 15.63 -8.30 20.81
C GLY A 58 16.43 -8.23 19.52
N GLU A 59 16.02 -8.97 18.49
CA GLU A 59 16.71 -8.98 17.19
C GLU A 59 16.26 -7.81 16.32
N SER A 60 17.11 -7.42 15.37
CA SER A 60 16.85 -6.31 14.44
C SER A 60 17.17 -6.70 13.01
N LEU A 61 16.55 -6.00 12.07
CA LEU A 61 16.93 -5.99 10.66
C LEU A 61 17.37 -4.57 10.28
N ASP A 62 18.32 -4.50 9.37
CA ASP A 62 18.70 -3.22 8.78
C ASP A 62 17.61 -2.75 7.83
N GLU A 63 17.40 -1.45 7.78
CA GLU A 63 16.55 -0.84 6.76
C GLU A 63 17.25 -0.98 5.41
N ALA A 64 16.51 -1.31 4.37
CA ALA A 64 17.10 -1.41 3.04
C ALA A 64 17.45 0.00 2.53
N ASP A 65 18.66 0.16 2.02
CA ASP A 65 19.10 1.40 1.40
C ASP A 65 18.61 1.43 -0.05
N PHE A 66 17.65 2.32 -0.32
CA PHE A 66 17.10 2.56 -1.65
C PHE A 66 16.73 4.03 -1.81
N GLU A 67 16.87 4.52 -3.03
CA GLU A 67 16.49 5.89 -3.36
C GLU A 67 14.98 5.97 -3.60
N ARG A 68 14.35 7.04 -3.09
CA ARG A 68 12.95 7.38 -3.36
C ARG A 68 12.90 8.55 -4.32
N ARG A 69 12.19 8.40 -5.42
CA ARG A 69 11.99 9.44 -6.40
C ARG A 69 10.52 9.74 -6.60
N ALA A 70 10.16 11.02 -6.54
CA ALA A 70 8.80 11.46 -6.80
C ALA A 70 8.41 11.16 -8.24
N VAL A 71 7.32 10.41 -8.43
CA VAL A 71 6.84 10.01 -9.75
C VAL A 71 5.35 10.29 -9.92
N LYS A 72 4.94 10.46 -11.18
CA LYS A 72 3.53 10.47 -11.60
C LYS A 72 3.23 9.25 -12.45
N TYR A 73 2.04 8.70 -12.29
CA TYR A 73 1.50 7.74 -13.25
C TYR A 73 1.22 8.43 -14.58
N ILE A 74 1.57 7.80 -15.69
CA ILE A 74 1.38 8.36 -17.03
C ILE A 74 0.29 7.58 -17.77
N TYR A 75 0.50 6.28 -17.94
CA TYR A 75 -0.42 5.38 -18.62
C TYR A 75 -0.12 3.92 -18.25
N SER A 76 -1.02 3.03 -18.65
CA SER A 76 -0.76 1.60 -18.62
C SER A 76 -1.05 0.96 -19.97
N ASP A 77 -0.26 -0.03 -20.32
CA ASP A 77 -0.51 -0.92 -21.46
C ASP A 77 -1.04 -2.30 -20.99
N ALA A 78 -0.97 -3.32 -21.85
CA ALA A 78 -1.52 -4.63 -21.55
C ALA A 78 -0.85 -5.33 -20.35
N GLY A 79 0.41 -5.06 -20.05
CA GLY A 79 1.20 -5.77 -19.04
C GLY A 79 1.87 -4.88 -18.00
N GLU A 80 2.10 -3.61 -18.31
CA GLU A 80 2.90 -2.70 -17.50
C GLU A 80 2.17 -1.41 -17.14
N MET A 81 2.61 -0.79 -16.05
CA MET A 81 2.27 0.57 -15.66
C MET A 81 3.50 1.45 -15.78
N HIS A 82 3.32 2.65 -16.33
CA HIS A 82 4.39 3.57 -16.64
C HIS A 82 4.31 4.80 -15.76
N PHE A 83 5.46 5.18 -15.21
CA PHE A 83 5.61 6.30 -14.28
C PHE A 83 6.69 7.24 -14.77
N LEU A 84 6.49 8.55 -14.60
CA LEU A 84 7.43 9.60 -14.95
C LEU A 84 8.06 10.18 -13.70
N ASP A 85 9.40 10.19 -13.65
CA ASP A 85 10.14 10.90 -12.63
C ASP A 85 9.91 12.42 -12.78
N GLN A 86 9.58 13.09 -11.68
CA GLN A 86 9.27 14.52 -11.71
C GLN A 86 10.53 15.42 -11.71
N GLN A 87 11.72 14.86 -11.48
CA GLN A 87 12.96 15.60 -11.45
C GLN A 87 13.73 15.53 -12.77
N ASP A 88 13.97 14.33 -13.27
CA ASP A 88 14.80 14.09 -14.45
C ASP A 88 14.02 13.59 -15.67
N TYR A 89 12.69 13.42 -15.52
CA TYR A 89 11.78 12.96 -16.56
C TYR A 89 12.09 11.57 -17.11
N ASN A 90 12.84 10.77 -16.37
CA ASN A 90 13.04 9.36 -16.68
C ASN A 90 11.72 8.60 -16.53
N GLN A 91 11.49 7.65 -17.44
CA GLN A 91 10.33 6.79 -17.39
C GLN A 91 10.69 5.46 -16.73
N TYR A 92 9.89 5.05 -15.75
CA TYR A 92 9.95 3.73 -15.11
C TYR A 92 8.76 2.89 -15.52
N SER A 93 8.98 1.61 -15.79
CA SER A 93 7.93 0.65 -16.11
C SER A 93 7.95 -0.48 -15.10
N LEU A 94 6.77 -0.84 -14.60
CA LEU A 94 6.58 -1.94 -13.66
C LEU A 94 5.46 -2.86 -14.15
N PRO A 95 5.65 -4.19 -14.10
CA PRO A 95 4.59 -5.14 -14.43
C PRO A 95 3.36 -4.94 -13.53
N LYS A 96 2.16 -5.01 -14.11
CA LYS A 96 0.90 -4.90 -13.34
C LYS A 96 0.76 -5.98 -12.28
N GLU A 97 1.29 -7.17 -12.55
CA GLU A 97 1.32 -8.28 -11.60
C GLU A 97 2.14 -7.98 -10.34
N ASP A 98 3.12 -7.06 -10.43
CA ASP A 98 3.91 -6.61 -9.29
C ASP A 98 3.21 -5.52 -8.47
N LEU A 99 2.15 -4.92 -9.01
CA LEU A 99 1.39 -3.80 -8.46
C LEU A 99 -0.07 -4.17 -8.15
N GLU A 100 -0.39 -5.46 -7.93
CA GLU A 100 -1.78 -5.96 -7.74
C GLU A 100 -2.57 -5.21 -6.66
N GLU A 101 -1.90 -4.78 -5.59
CA GLU A 101 -2.53 -4.03 -4.51
C GLU A 101 -2.52 -2.53 -4.80
N GLU A 102 -1.42 -2.00 -5.33
CA GLU A 102 -1.22 -0.58 -5.59
C GLU A 102 -2.13 -0.07 -6.72
N VAL A 103 -2.37 -0.88 -7.75
CA VAL A 103 -3.20 -0.51 -8.91
C VAL A 103 -4.61 -0.06 -8.52
N LYS A 104 -5.13 -0.58 -7.41
CA LYS A 104 -6.47 -0.25 -6.88
C LYS A 104 -6.59 1.21 -6.39
N TYR A 105 -5.46 1.88 -6.21
CA TYR A 105 -5.38 3.24 -5.67
C TYR A 105 -4.80 4.25 -6.65
N ILE A 106 -4.22 3.78 -7.77
CA ILE A 106 -3.56 4.64 -8.75
C ILE A 106 -4.58 5.19 -9.73
N SER A 107 -4.79 6.49 -9.70
CA SER A 107 -5.54 7.27 -10.70
C SER A 107 -4.62 8.21 -11.45
N GLU A 108 -5.08 8.77 -12.57
CA GLU A 108 -4.30 9.73 -13.37
C GLU A 108 -3.97 11.03 -12.60
N GLU A 109 -4.83 11.39 -11.64
CA GLU A 109 -4.67 12.60 -10.84
C GLU A 109 -3.87 12.36 -9.55
N LEU A 110 -3.42 11.14 -9.27
CA LEU A 110 -2.74 10.80 -8.04
C LEU A 110 -1.36 11.46 -7.95
N ASP A 111 -1.19 12.32 -6.94
CA ASP A 111 0.08 12.92 -6.55
C ASP A 111 0.70 12.22 -5.32
N GLY A 112 2.00 12.44 -5.11
CA GLY A 112 2.70 11.97 -3.92
C GLY A 112 3.19 10.52 -3.99
N MET A 113 3.12 9.88 -5.15
CA MET A 113 3.76 8.58 -5.37
C MET A 113 5.28 8.70 -5.41
N GLN A 114 5.95 7.66 -4.93
CA GLN A 114 7.40 7.55 -4.97
C GLN A 114 7.81 6.22 -5.61
N ALA A 115 8.66 6.29 -6.62
CA ALA A 115 9.38 5.11 -7.12
C ALA A 115 10.49 4.71 -6.15
N LEU A 116 10.65 3.42 -5.95
CA LEU A 116 11.69 2.82 -5.13
C LEU A 116 12.80 2.32 -6.04
N ILE A 117 13.94 2.99 -6.00
CA ILE A 117 15.10 2.68 -6.85
C ILE A 117 16.15 1.93 -6.03
N TYR A 118 16.51 0.75 -6.48
CA TYR A 118 17.55 -0.09 -5.89
C TYR A 118 18.49 -0.58 -6.98
N ASN A 119 19.80 -0.30 -6.85
CA ASN A 119 20.80 -0.61 -7.86
C ASN A 119 20.40 -0.12 -9.27
N ASP A 120 20.02 1.15 -9.37
CA ASP A 120 19.59 1.83 -10.60
C ASP A 120 18.33 1.22 -11.29
N ARG A 121 17.58 0.40 -10.57
CA ARG A 121 16.35 -0.22 -11.08
C ARG A 121 15.15 0.20 -10.23
N CYS A 122 14.04 0.51 -10.86
CA CYS A 122 12.78 0.66 -10.17
C CYS A 122 12.26 -0.71 -9.76
N ILE A 123 12.14 -0.93 -8.45
CA ILE A 123 11.72 -2.21 -7.86
C ILE A 123 10.26 -2.18 -7.37
N GLY A 124 9.64 -1.01 -7.35
CA GLY A 124 8.26 -0.82 -6.91
C GLY A 124 7.90 0.64 -6.78
N VAL A 125 6.66 0.91 -6.42
CA VAL A 125 6.16 2.23 -6.08
C VAL A 125 5.59 2.25 -4.67
N GLN A 126 5.75 3.36 -4.00
CA GLN A 126 5.13 3.63 -2.71
C GLN A 126 4.02 4.66 -2.90
N LEU A 127 2.83 4.31 -2.44
CA LEU A 127 1.68 5.20 -2.47
C LEU A 127 1.71 6.19 -1.30
N PRO A 128 1.06 7.37 -1.42
CA PRO A 128 0.77 8.20 -0.26
C PRO A 128 -0.16 7.44 0.69
N LEU A 129 -0.17 7.83 1.97
CA LEU A 129 -0.99 7.18 3.01
C LEU A 129 -2.49 7.28 2.73
N THR A 130 -2.90 8.33 2.03
CA THR A 130 -4.30 8.57 1.64
C THR A 130 -4.36 8.97 0.18
N VAL A 131 -5.41 8.50 -0.49
CA VAL A 131 -5.71 8.85 -1.89
C VAL A 131 -7.12 9.40 -1.98
N GLU A 132 -7.34 10.28 -2.94
CA GLU A 132 -8.65 10.82 -3.28
C GLU A 132 -9.14 10.13 -4.53
N LEU A 133 -10.32 9.48 -4.43
CA LEU A 133 -10.90 8.70 -5.52
C LEU A 133 -12.39 9.04 -5.68
N LYS A 134 -12.84 9.13 -6.93
CA LYS A 134 -14.21 9.44 -7.26
C LYS A 134 -15.10 8.20 -7.17
N VAL A 135 -16.26 8.34 -6.56
CA VAL A 135 -17.30 7.30 -6.53
C VAL A 135 -17.96 7.21 -7.91
N THR A 136 -17.80 6.08 -8.58
CA THR A 136 -18.39 5.81 -9.90
C THR A 136 -19.70 5.07 -9.81
N GLN A 137 -19.91 4.27 -8.76
CA GLN A 137 -21.14 3.53 -8.54
C GLN A 137 -21.42 3.34 -7.06
N CYS A 138 -22.60 3.63 -6.61
CA CYS A 138 -23.14 3.26 -5.29
C CYS A 138 -24.68 3.26 -5.33
N ASP A 139 -25.27 2.59 -4.37
CA ASP A 139 -26.73 2.64 -4.20
C ASP A 139 -27.20 4.05 -3.84
N PRO A 140 -28.44 4.42 -4.22
CA PRO A 140 -29.03 5.70 -3.82
C PRO A 140 -29.04 5.85 -2.30
N GLY A 141 -28.69 7.05 -1.82
CA GLY A 141 -28.73 7.36 -0.39
C GLY A 141 -30.16 7.34 0.14
N ILE A 142 -30.40 6.67 1.25
CA ILE A 142 -31.70 6.69 1.93
C ILE A 142 -31.79 8.00 2.71
N LYS A 143 -32.67 8.90 2.26
CA LYS A 143 -32.98 10.16 2.98
C LYS A 143 -33.60 9.83 4.33
N GLY A 144 -33.00 10.28 5.42
CA GLY A 144 -33.50 10.11 6.78
C GLY A 144 -32.88 8.96 7.58
N ALA A 145 -31.92 8.22 7.02
CA ALA A 145 -31.11 7.31 7.82
C ALA A 145 -30.19 8.13 8.74
N SER A 146 -30.19 7.82 10.05
CA SER A 146 -29.30 8.47 11.00
C SER A 146 -27.84 8.23 10.56
N ALA A 147 -27.06 9.30 10.49
CA ALA A 147 -25.71 9.36 9.89
C ALA A 147 -24.65 8.46 10.55
N THR A 148 -24.99 7.70 11.58
CA THR A 148 -24.00 7.15 12.50
C THR A 148 -23.79 5.64 12.48
N ALA A 149 -24.52 4.86 11.67
CA ALA A 149 -24.40 3.41 11.82
C ALA A 149 -24.52 2.56 10.55
N ARG A 150 -24.85 3.12 9.40
CA ARG A 150 -25.04 2.33 8.18
C ARG A 150 -24.06 2.72 7.10
N THR A 151 -23.40 1.72 6.57
CA THR A 151 -22.52 1.84 5.42
C THR A 151 -23.09 1.06 4.24
N LYS A 152 -22.74 1.47 3.05
CA LYS A 152 -23.05 0.79 1.79
C LYS A 152 -21.78 0.62 0.95
N PRO A 153 -21.72 -0.40 0.08
CA PRO A 153 -20.61 -0.54 -0.84
C PRO A 153 -20.65 0.56 -1.90
N ALA A 154 -19.50 1.14 -2.19
CA ALA A 154 -19.30 2.06 -3.30
C ALA A 154 -18.09 1.61 -4.13
N THR A 155 -18.26 1.62 -5.45
CA THR A 155 -17.19 1.36 -6.39
C THR A 155 -16.56 2.70 -6.78
N LEU A 156 -15.24 2.76 -6.67
CA LEU A 156 -14.44 3.92 -7.02
C LEU A 156 -13.93 3.83 -8.47
N GLU A 157 -13.43 4.92 -9.01
CA GLU A 157 -12.95 5.03 -10.40
C GLU A 157 -11.84 4.03 -10.78
N THR A 158 -11.07 3.60 -9.79
CA THR A 158 -10.03 2.56 -9.96
C THR A 158 -10.58 1.13 -9.90
N GLY A 159 -11.89 0.96 -9.66
CA GLY A 159 -12.53 -0.34 -9.42
C GLY A 159 -12.46 -0.83 -7.97
N LEU A 160 -11.80 -0.09 -7.07
CA LEU A 160 -11.79 -0.40 -5.64
C LEU A 160 -13.21 -0.28 -5.06
N ILE A 161 -13.61 -1.27 -4.25
CA ILE A 161 -14.88 -1.25 -3.53
C ILE A 161 -14.60 -0.94 -2.07
N VAL A 162 -15.23 0.11 -1.55
CA VAL A 162 -15.11 0.55 -0.16
C VAL A 162 -16.46 0.68 0.50
N GLN A 163 -16.51 0.51 1.83
CA GLN A 163 -17.70 0.77 2.62
C GLN A 163 -17.77 2.26 2.95
N VAL A 164 -18.80 2.94 2.46
CA VAL A 164 -19.00 4.37 2.65
C VAL A 164 -20.30 4.64 3.41
N PRO A 165 -20.43 5.79 4.09
CA PRO A 165 -21.69 6.18 4.73
C PRO A 165 -22.85 6.26 3.74
N GLU A 166 -24.06 5.93 4.20
CA GLU A 166 -25.30 5.89 3.41
C GLU A 166 -25.62 7.18 2.64
N TYR A 167 -25.21 8.34 3.16
CA TYR A 167 -25.49 9.65 2.57
C TYR A 167 -24.65 9.98 1.32
N LEU A 168 -23.55 9.26 1.11
CA LEU A 168 -22.69 9.50 -0.05
C LEU A 168 -23.36 9.09 -1.34
N THR A 169 -23.10 9.86 -2.39
CA THR A 169 -23.72 9.68 -3.72
C THR A 169 -22.64 9.51 -4.79
N GLN A 170 -23.06 8.95 -5.91
CA GLN A 170 -22.20 8.84 -7.10
C GLN A 170 -21.71 10.24 -7.52
N GLY A 171 -20.45 10.32 -7.92
CA GLY A 171 -19.77 11.55 -8.36
C GLY A 171 -19.03 12.29 -7.25
N GLU A 172 -19.25 11.95 -5.98
CA GLU A 172 -18.47 12.51 -4.87
C GLU A 172 -17.06 11.92 -4.81
N VAL A 173 -16.11 12.72 -4.31
CA VAL A 173 -14.71 12.29 -4.10
C VAL A 173 -14.53 11.92 -2.64
N VAL A 174 -13.88 10.80 -2.40
CA VAL A 174 -13.65 10.24 -1.07
C VAL A 174 -12.17 10.01 -0.81
N LYS A 175 -11.76 10.18 0.43
CA LYS A 175 -10.42 9.85 0.93
C LYS A 175 -10.39 8.41 1.42
N VAL A 176 -9.41 7.64 0.94
CA VAL A 176 -9.21 6.23 1.30
C VAL A 176 -7.81 6.06 1.87
N ASP A 177 -7.69 5.32 2.96
CA ASP A 177 -6.38 4.90 3.51
C ASP A 177 -5.81 3.76 2.65
N THR A 178 -4.65 3.97 2.06
CA THR A 178 -4.01 2.99 1.16
C THR A 178 -3.50 1.74 1.87
N ARG A 179 -3.33 1.78 3.20
CA ARG A 179 -2.84 0.65 4.00
C ARG A 179 -3.96 -0.31 4.40
N THR A 180 -5.17 0.23 4.65
CA THR A 180 -6.32 -0.56 5.11
C THR A 180 -7.36 -0.77 4.03
N GLY A 181 -7.38 0.09 3.00
CA GLY A 181 -8.42 0.12 1.99
C GLY A 181 -9.74 0.71 2.48
N GLU A 182 -9.73 1.42 3.61
CA GLU A 182 -10.94 1.94 4.24
C GLU A 182 -11.20 3.40 3.88
N TYR A 183 -12.48 3.72 3.78
CA TYR A 183 -12.95 5.10 3.68
C TYR A 183 -12.58 5.89 4.93
N LEU A 184 -12.02 7.08 4.77
CA LEU A 184 -11.70 7.98 5.86
C LEU A 184 -12.69 9.14 5.97
N SER A 185 -12.89 9.85 4.89
CA SER A 185 -13.76 11.04 4.83
C SER A 185 -14.13 11.37 3.39
N ARG A 186 -15.05 12.29 3.23
CA ARG A 186 -15.24 13.00 1.96
C ARG A 186 -14.04 13.94 1.75
N ALA A 187 -13.59 14.08 0.50
CA ALA A 187 -12.50 14.98 0.13
C ALA A 187 -12.92 16.45 0.16
#